data_5507672ec7e281c99fb8a49fd3f602f3
#
_entry.id   5507672ec7e281c99fb8a49fd3f602f3
#
_cell.length_a   1.000
_cell.length_b   1.000
_cell.length_c   1.000
_cell.angle_alpha   90.00
_cell.angle_beta   90.00
_cell.angle_gamma   90.00
#
_symmetry.space_group_name_H-M   'P 1'
#
loop_
_entity.id
_entity.type
_entity.pdbx_description
1 polymer ?
#
loop_
_entity_poly.entity_id
_entity_poly.type
_entity_poly.pdbx_seq_one_letter_code
_entity_poly.pdbx_strand_id
1 'polypeptide(L)'
;GIYVSKNAVFEMTGGIITGCVGSDLLCAAGVVNYGTFTMSGNATISGSKTSYNTDGVAICNAGIFNANGGTVQTGQKCVNYATVQNTEKSATVFYCNVLNTGLGTIKGGTYHYPVENAGTITGGTFNEKVTSSGTINDGIFNGTVDNTRVVTGGTFNGTTTGIYTVTFNSGVPSQIRANCPATAPDAPTKRGYIFNGWLNGGTPYDFTQNVTQNIYLTADWTPKSYTVKFDTNGGTTIADKILTWDDMVLEGVSDPTKPGYDFAGWTFDGGNVLTRTTYVNLAADDTVTSITLTAQWTLHLYTVTLDANGGTFDASGSTVAQDTMQVTYGGNFEQMPIPRYKGYFFRGWYDEQWGGRQYGDEDGRGTYTYDKTEDCTLYALWEEAPLCTVTFDPNGGTLTGAETCQEKQNECIQRPYEEPIREGYYFRGWYKDADCTQMWDFDDPIPGNMTLYAGWDILSYVIRVRLENGEQDIIINQNYGTPVTVPDDPTREGYTFIGWDIPFPAKMPAKITTITA
;
A
#
# COMPACT_ATOMS: atom_id res chain seq x y z
N GLY A 1 23.87 80.99 -24.93
CA GLY A 1 23.03 79.95 -24.37
C GLY A 1 21.65 79.92 -25.04
N ILE A 2 20.92 78.90 -24.74
CA ILE A 2 19.58 78.66 -25.24
C ILE A 2 18.59 78.99 -24.16
N TYR A 3 17.56 79.80 -24.54
CA TYR A 3 16.43 80.09 -23.69
C TYR A 3 15.16 79.48 -24.28
N VAL A 4 14.57 78.51 -23.57
CA VAL A 4 13.33 77.86 -23.98
C VAL A 4 12.20 78.48 -23.19
N SER A 5 11.37 79.29 -23.83
CA SER A 5 10.24 79.98 -23.17
C SER A 5 9.11 78.99 -22.79
N LYS A 6 8.22 79.41 -21.88
CA LYS A 6 7.07 78.62 -21.45
C LYS A 6 6.23 78.24 -22.69
N ASN A 7 5.85 76.96 -22.76
CA ASN A 7 5.13 76.31 -23.88
C ASN A 7 5.92 76.17 -25.20
N ALA A 8 7.20 76.59 -25.25
CA ALA A 8 8.08 76.29 -26.39
C ALA A 8 8.72 74.90 -26.26
N VAL A 9 9.02 74.33 -27.41
CA VAL A 9 9.76 73.04 -27.51
C VAL A 9 11.08 73.32 -28.25
N PHE A 10 12.18 72.87 -27.66
CA PHE A 10 13.46 72.88 -28.30
C PHE A 10 14.09 71.47 -28.25
N GLU A 11 14.48 70.97 -29.40
CA GLU A 11 15.10 69.67 -29.54
C GLU A 11 16.56 69.83 -29.98
N MET A 12 17.47 69.15 -29.29
CA MET A 12 18.87 69.09 -29.64
C MET A 12 19.29 67.63 -29.84
N THR A 13 19.41 67.22 -31.10
CA THR A 13 19.78 65.85 -31.44
C THR A 13 21.27 65.67 -31.67
N GLY A 14 22.04 66.75 -31.64
CA GLY A 14 23.50 66.78 -31.78
C GLY A 14 24.01 68.22 -31.67
N GLY A 15 25.33 68.42 -31.79
CA GLY A 15 25.97 69.71 -31.65
C GLY A 15 26.39 70.05 -30.21
N ILE A 16 26.99 71.23 -30.01
CA ILE A 16 27.60 71.64 -28.74
C ILE A 16 27.08 73.05 -28.38
N ILE A 17 26.62 73.20 -27.16
CA ILE A 17 26.42 74.50 -26.51
C ILE A 17 27.56 74.73 -25.53
N THR A 18 28.39 75.73 -25.83
CA THR A 18 29.56 76.02 -25.03
C THR A 18 29.86 77.49 -24.96
N GLY A 19 30.68 77.91 -23.96
CA GLY A 19 31.22 79.27 -23.87
C GLY A 19 30.19 80.38 -23.54
N CYS A 20 29.03 80.06 -23.01
CA CYS A 20 28.02 81.05 -22.60
C CYS A 20 28.53 81.86 -21.42
N VAL A 21 28.47 83.22 -21.54
CA VAL A 21 28.87 84.17 -20.49
C VAL A 21 27.65 85.05 -20.17
N GLY A 22 27.29 85.16 -18.85
CA GLY A 22 26.18 85.98 -18.39
C GLY A 22 26.58 86.85 -17.19
N SER A 23 25.78 87.80 -16.88
CA SER A 23 26.04 88.75 -15.73
C SER A 23 25.71 88.18 -14.38
N ASP A 24 24.87 87.13 -14.34
CA ASP A 24 24.51 86.39 -13.09
C ASP A 24 24.39 84.87 -13.40
N LEU A 25 24.12 84.09 -12.33
CA LEU A 25 24.02 82.63 -12.45
C LEU A 25 22.95 82.13 -13.43
N LEU A 26 21.82 82.85 -13.52
CA LEU A 26 20.72 82.45 -14.45
C LEU A 26 21.04 82.88 -15.89
N CYS A 27 21.61 84.09 -16.06
CA CYS A 27 22.02 84.58 -17.38
C CYS A 27 23.25 83.84 -17.95
N ALA A 28 24.07 83.21 -17.09
CA ALA A 28 25.25 82.44 -17.47
C ALA A 28 24.98 80.96 -17.76
N ALA A 29 23.72 80.56 -17.82
CA ALA A 29 23.39 79.19 -18.14
C ALA A 29 23.59 78.84 -19.65
N GLY A 30 24.03 77.67 -19.91
CA GLY A 30 24.08 77.13 -21.28
C GLY A 30 22.68 76.93 -21.85
N VAL A 31 21.77 76.41 -21.01
CA VAL A 31 20.35 76.29 -21.32
C VAL A 31 19.50 76.77 -20.17
N VAL A 32 18.58 77.70 -20.42
CA VAL A 32 17.52 78.09 -19.48
C VAL A 32 16.19 77.59 -20.07
N ASN A 33 15.58 76.62 -19.43
CA ASN A 33 14.37 75.97 -19.91
C ASN A 33 13.14 76.25 -19.03
N TYR A 34 12.17 76.92 -19.60
CA TYR A 34 10.83 77.11 -19.01
C TYR A 34 9.74 76.33 -19.82
N GLY A 35 10.08 75.79 -20.97
CA GLY A 35 9.21 74.98 -21.85
C GLY A 35 9.58 73.52 -21.81
N THR A 36 9.65 72.87 -22.98
CA THR A 36 10.17 71.52 -23.14
C THR A 36 11.50 71.56 -23.88
N PHE A 37 12.54 71.11 -23.25
CA PHE A 37 13.87 70.90 -23.87
C PHE A 37 14.16 69.41 -23.97
N THR A 38 14.37 68.94 -25.18
CA THR A 38 14.76 67.53 -25.45
C THR A 38 16.20 67.50 -25.92
N MET A 39 16.98 66.66 -25.28
CA MET A 39 18.37 66.39 -25.64
C MET A 39 18.52 64.93 -26.01
N SER A 40 19.06 64.66 -27.19
CA SER A 40 19.25 63.28 -27.68
C SER A 40 20.51 63.15 -28.55
N GLY A 41 20.84 61.94 -29.02
CA GLY A 41 21.97 61.64 -29.86
C GLY A 41 23.32 62.08 -29.22
N ASN A 42 24.17 62.81 -30.00
CA ASN A 42 25.49 63.25 -29.57
C ASN A 42 25.50 64.72 -29.07
N ALA A 43 24.37 65.26 -28.66
CA ALA A 43 24.26 66.61 -28.16
C ALA A 43 25.15 66.84 -26.93
N THR A 44 25.82 67.98 -26.85
CA THR A 44 26.70 68.28 -25.71
C THR A 44 26.44 69.71 -25.18
N ILE A 45 26.32 69.86 -23.88
CA ILE A 45 26.29 71.16 -23.20
C ILE A 45 27.52 71.28 -22.30
N SER A 46 28.32 72.32 -22.52
CA SER A 46 29.57 72.49 -21.75
C SER A 46 30.03 73.96 -21.69
N GLY A 47 30.81 74.30 -20.69
CA GLY A 47 31.64 75.49 -20.66
C GLY A 47 30.98 76.82 -20.43
N SER A 48 29.88 76.95 -19.66
CA SER A 48 29.28 78.25 -19.32
C SER A 48 29.96 78.89 -18.11
N LYS A 49 30.12 80.25 -18.13
CA LYS A 49 30.79 81.01 -17.05
C LYS A 49 30.02 82.30 -16.75
N THR A 50 30.17 82.82 -15.55
CA THR A 50 29.72 84.17 -15.21
C THR A 50 30.68 85.19 -15.74
N SER A 51 30.28 86.51 -15.83
CA SER A 51 31.13 87.59 -16.23
C SER A 51 32.30 87.82 -15.22
N TYR A 52 32.24 87.31 -14.03
CA TYR A 52 33.29 87.28 -13.04
C TYR A 52 34.18 86.05 -13.09
N ASN A 53 34.15 85.32 -14.13
CA ASN A 53 34.95 84.12 -14.34
C ASN A 53 34.73 83.01 -13.31
N THR A 54 33.59 82.99 -12.66
CA THR A 54 33.11 81.92 -11.79
C THR A 54 32.32 80.91 -12.59
N ASP A 55 32.25 79.68 -12.14
CA ASP A 55 31.49 78.64 -12.82
C ASP A 55 30.00 79.02 -12.89
N GLY A 56 29.47 79.08 -14.12
CA GLY A 56 28.05 79.28 -14.41
C GLY A 56 27.25 78.00 -14.23
N VAL A 57 25.98 78.07 -14.62
CA VAL A 57 25.09 76.90 -14.62
C VAL A 57 25.00 76.29 -16.03
N ALA A 58 25.21 74.98 -16.18
CA ALA A 58 25.10 74.31 -17.50
C ALA A 58 23.64 74.31 -17.98
N ILE A 59 22.74 73.86 -17.12
CA ILE A 59 21.29 73.81 -17.34
C ILE A 59 20.55 74.39 -16.16
N CYS A 60 19.65 75.35 -16.38
CA CYS A 60 18.67 75.83 -15.43
C CYS A 60 17.28 75.36 -15.94
N ASN A 61 16.75 74.29 -15.36
CA ASN A 61 15.50 73.67 -15.81
C ASN A 61 14.33 74.07 -14.90
N ALA A 62 13.43 74.88 -15.41
CA ALA A 62 12.15 75.22 -14.78
C ALA A 62 10.93 74.70 -15.63
N GLY A 63 11.19 73.90 -16.63
CA GLY A 63 10.22 73.22 -17.48
C GLY A 63 10.45 71.72 -17.54
N ILE A 64 10.14 71.06 -18.66
CA ILE A 64 10.41 69.65 -18.89
C ILE A 64 11.76 69.51 -19.61
N PHE A 65 12.64 68.74 -19.02
CA PHE A 65 13.90 68.35 -19.67
C PHE A 65 13.84 66.85 -19.99
N ASN A 66 13.67 66.50 -21.29
CA ASN A 66 13.73 65.13 -21.78
C ASN A 66 15.20 64.76 -21.99
N ALA A 67 15.77 64.02 -21.09
CA ALA A 67 17.14 63.59 -21.04
C ALA A 67 17.32 62.25 -21.78
N ASN A 68 17.09 62.24 -23.11
CA ASN A 68 17.01 61.01 -23.94
C ASN A 68 18.35 60.58 -24.57
N GLY A 69 19.43 61.30 -24.32
CA GLY A 69 20.77 60.99 -24.83
C GLY A 69 21.67 62.24 -24.77
N GLY A 70 22.91 62.10 -25.19
CA GLY A 70 23.90 63.18 -25.14
C GLY A 70 24.59 63.33 -23.81
N THR A 71 25.38 64.44 -23.66
CA THR A 71 26.25 64.65 -22.50
C THR A 71 26.15 66.07 -21.97
N VAL A 72 26.03 66.22 -20.67
CA VAL A 72 26.24 67.51 -20.00
C VAL A 72 27.58 67.44 -19.29
N GLN A 73 28.56 68.20 -19.78
CA GLN A 73 29.95 68.12 -19.30
C GLN A 73 30.36 69.32 -18.46
N THR A 74 31.21 68.98 -17.54
CA THR A 74 32.22 69.74 -16.77
C THR A 74 31.77 70.67 -15.67
N GLY A 75 32.50 70.63 -14.54
CA GLY A 75 32.73 71.54 -13.44
C GLY A 75 31.61 72.51 -12.96
N GLN A 76 30.55 72.52 -13.71
CA GLN A 76 29.43 73.44 -13.57
C GLN A 76 28.22 72.73 -12.95
N LYS A 77 27.36 73.48 -12.31
CA LYS A 77 26.16 72.98 -11.64
C LYS A 77 24.98 72.98 -12.61
N CYS A 78 24.16 71.91 -12.56
CA CYS A 78 22.86 71.85 -13.15
C CYS A 78 21.82 72.08 -12.03
N VAL A 79 20.87 73.00 -12.26
CA VAL A 79 19.83 73.31 -11.29
C VAL A 79 18.49 72.87 -11.83
N ASN A 80 17.81 71.98 -11.13
CA ASN A 80 16.49 71.49 -11.52
C ASN A 80 15.40 72.00 -10.57
N TYR A 81 14.52 72.85 -11.12
CA TYR A 81 13.32 73.35 -10.46
C TYR A 81 12.04 72.65 -10.89
N ALA A 82 12.11 71.75 -11.91
CA ALA A 82 10.94 71.09 -12.48
C ALA A 82 11.26 69.63 -12.79
N THR A 83 11.00 69.13 -13.99
CA THR A 83 11.15 67.72 -14.29
C THR A 83 12.34 67.45 -15.22
N VAL A 84 13.24 66.54 -14.79
CA VAL A 84 14.18 65.84 -15.67
C VAL A 84 13.70 64.40 -15.86
N GLN A 85 13.45 64.01 -17.09
CA GLN A 85 12.95 62.68 -17.38
C GLN A 85 13.67 62.05 -18.57
N ASN A 86 13.64 60.74 -18.65
CA ASN A 86 14.07 59.98 -19.83
C ASN A 86 12.81 59.36 -20.47
N THR A 87 12.53 59.70 -21.69
CA THR A 87 11.39 59.20 -22.46
C THR A 87 11.81 58.17 -23.53
N GLU A 88 13.13 57.90 -23.70
CA GLU A 88 13.72 56.99 -24.64
C GLU A 88 14.70 56.02 -23.94
N LYS A 89 15.17 55.01 -24.69
CA LYS A 89 16.11 53.98 -24.15
C LYS A 89 17.48 54.53 -23.82
N SER A 90 17.93 55.60 -24.46
CA SER A 90 19.20 56.26 -24.24
C SER A 90 19.05 57.43 -23.26
N ALA A 91 19.77 57.41 -22.15
CA ALA A 91 19.70 58.44 -21.12
C ALA A 91 20.81 59.47 -21.29
N THR A 92 20.51 60.74 -21.02
CA THR A 92 21.53 61.82 -20.95
C THR A 92 22.48 61.53 -19.80
N VAL A 93 23.77 61.69 -20.07
CA VAL A 93 24.85 61.47 -19.11
C VAL A 93 25.28 62.83 -18.52
N PHE A 94 25.20 62.96 -17.20
CA PHE A 94 25.55 64.17 -16.50
C PHE A 94 26.94 64.03 -15.83
N TYR A 95 27.92 64.78 -16.32
CA TYR A 95 29.21 64.98 -15.71
C TYR A 95 29.28 66.32 -15.02
N CYS A 96 28.29 66.68 -14.24
CA CYS A 96 28.19 67.90 -13.47
C CYS A 96 27.47 67.63 -12.14
N ASN A 97 27.78 68.42 -11.10
CA ASN A 97 26.98 68.41 -9.87
C ASN A 97 25.55 68.82 -10.17
N VAL A 98 24.56 68.10 -9.62
CA VAL A 98 23.14 68.38 -9.84
C VAL A 98 22.52 68.83 -8.51
N LEU A 99 21.89 69.99 -8.51
CA LEU A 99 21.02 70.44 -7.45
C LEU A 99 19.54 70.25 -7.87
N ASN A 100 18.91 69.22 -7.31
CA ASN A 100 17.47 69.01 -7.47
C ASN A 100 16.75 69.78 -6.34
N THR A 101 16.17 70.90 -6.66
CA THR A 101 15.54 71.79 -5.65
C THR A 101 14.23 71.18 -5.11
N GLY A 102 13.63 71.76 -4.07
CA GLY A 102 12.40 71.24 -3.46
C GLY A 102 11.20 71.14 -4.42
N LEU A 103 11.22 71.84 -5.57
CA LEU A 103 10.21 71.71 -6.62
C LEU A 103 10.62 70.78 -7.73
N GLY A 104 11.84 70.32 -7.76
CA GLY A 104 12.43 69.50 -8.82
C GLY A 104 12.09 68.03 -8.71
N THR A 105 11.87 67.37 -9.86
CA THR A 105 11.68 65.90 -9.94
C THR A 105 12.67 65.32 -10.94
N ILE A 106 13.43 64.31 -10.51
CA ILE A 106 14.31 63.51 -11.34
C ILE A 106 13.63 62.19 -11.62
N LYS A 107 13.31 61.88 -12.90
CA LYS A 107 12.68 60.64 -13.37
C LYS A 107 13.62 59.75 -14.19
N GLY A 108 14.83 60.23 -14.55
CA GLY A 108 15.79 59.48 -15.39
C GLY A 108 17.12 60.20 -15.51
N GLY A 109 18.03 59.70 -16.37
CA GLY A 109 19.38 60.20 -16.60
C GLY A 109 20.44 59.37 -15.85
N THR A 110 21.72 59.51 -16.27
CA THR A 110 22.88 58.89 -15.62
C THR A 110 23.79 59.97 -15.04
N TYR A 111 24.04 59.95 -13.76
CA TYR A 111 24.74 61.00 -13.00
C TYR A 111 26.10 60.45 -12.53
N HIS A 112 27.18 61.04 -13.06
CA HIS A 112 28.58 60.68 -12.66
C HIS A 112 29.21 61.65 -11.70
N TYR A 113 28.48 62.58 -11.16
CA TYR A 113 28.90 63.56 -10.16
C TYR A 113 27.87 63.66 -9.04
N PRO A 114 28.21 64.20 -7.90
CA PRO A 114 27.32 64.28 -6.77
C PRO A 114 26.01 64.98 -7.07
N VAL A 115 24.94 64.45 -6.47
CA VAL A 115 23.57 65.02 -6.57
C VAL A 115 23.11 65.47 -5.17
N GLU A 116 22.75 66.73 -5.06
CA GLU A 116 22.03 67.29 -3.91
C GLU A 116 20.54 67.27 -4.19
N ASN A 117 19.80 66.44 -3.48
CA ASN A 117 18.34 66.31 -3.69
C ASN A 117 17.56 66.93 -2.53
N ALA A 118 16.87 68.01 -2.78
CA ALA A 118 15.84 68.58 -1.90
C ALA A 118 14.40 68.33 -2.43
N GLY A 119 14.28 67.88 -3.69
CA GLY A 119 13.04 67.55 -4.36
C GLY A 119 12.70 66.06 -4.35
N THR A 120 12.25 65.54 -5.48
CA THR A 120 11.87 64.13 -5.62
C THR A 120 12.73 63.39 -6.66
N ILE A 121 13.17 62.22 -6.34
CA ILE A 121 13.82 61.28 -7.24
C ILE A 121 12.86 60.08 -7.42
N THR A 122 12.47 59.79 -8.68
CA THR A 122 11.60 58.68 -9.02
C THR A 122 12.22 57.75 -10.09
N GLY A 123 13.51 57.94 -10.39
CA GLY A 123 14.31 57.14 -11.31
C GLY A 123 15.65 57.80 -11.62
N GLY A 124 16.45 57.15 -12.46
CA GLY A 124 17.82 57.52 -12.83
C GLY A 124 18.88 56.63 -12.21
N THR A 125 20.11 56.76 -12.73
CA THR A 125 21.29 56.02 -12.23
C THR A 125 22.32 56.99 -11.66
N PHE A 126 22.67 56.86 -10.42
CA PHE A 126 23.56 57.74 -9.65
C PHE A 126 24.84 57.02 -9.29
N ASN A 127 25.95 57.35 -9.97
CA ASN A 127 27.22 56.64 -9.77
C ASN A 127 28.09 57.23 -8.63
N GLU A 128 27.77 58.42 -8.22
CA GLU A 128 28.49 59.16 -7.15
C GLU A 128 27.54 59.49 -6.00
N LYS A 129 28.03 60.22 -5.02
CA LYS A 129 27.30 60.56 -3.81
C LYS A 129 25.99 61.28 -4.10
N VAL A 130 24.90 60.81 -3.45
CA VAL A 130 23.62 61.53 -3.38
C VAL A 130 23.40 62.00 -1.93
N THR A 131 23.25 63.29 -1.71
CA THR A 131 22.84 63.84 -0.40
C THR A 131 21.37 64.28 -0.54
N SER A 132 20.47 63.60 0.17
CA SER A 132 19.03 63.79 0.03
C SER A 132 18.40 64.37 1.29
N SER A 133 17.86 65.56 1.18
CA SER A 133 16.87 66.15 2.11
C SER A 133 15.46 66.18 1.50
N GLY A 134 15.27 65.54 0.36
CA GLY A 134 14.03 65.36 -0.34
C GLY A 134 13.52 63.91 -0.29
N THR A 135 12.65 63.53 -1.24
CA THR A 135 12.07 62.18 -1.31
C THR A 135 12.78 61.35 -2.38
N ILE A 136 13.03 60.10 -2.06
CA ILE A 136 13.52 59.06 -3.00
C ILE A 136 12.46 57.99 -3.10
N ASN A 137 11.83 57.86 -4.25
CA ASN A 137 10.82 56.84 -4.50
C ASN A 137 11.37 55.65 -5.30
N ASP A 138 12.35 55.92 -6.18
CA ASP A 138 13.00 54.90 -7.01
C ASP A 138 14.33 55.43 -7.57
N GLY A 139 15.14 54.58 -8.19
CA GLY A 139 16.43 54.91 -8.81
C GLY A 139 17.48 53.84 -8.52
N ILE A 140 18.62 53.89 -9.25
CA ILE A 140 19.76 53.01 -9.04
C ILE A 140 20.91 53.86 -8.46
N PHE A 141 21.32 53.57 -7.25
CA PHE A 141 22.33 54.34 -6.53
C PHE A 141 23.59 53.48 -6.33
N ASN A 142 24.60 53.72 -7.19
CA ASN A 142 25.87 53.00 -7.13
C ASN A 142 26.87 53.65 -6.13
N GLY A 143 26.73 54.95 -5.92
CA GLY A 143 27.51 55.70 -4.96
C GLY A 143 26.90 55.74 -3.54
N THR A 144 27.51 56.52 -2.65
CA THR A 144 27.01 56.72 -1.30
C THR A 144 25.74 57.53 -1.28
N VAL A 145 24.74 57.15 -0.47
CA VAL A 145 23.51 57.90 -0.26
C VAL A 145 23.36 58.29 1.20
N ASP A 146 23.41 59.64 1.45
CA ASP A 146 23.09 60.23 2.74
C ASP A 146 21.67 60.80 2.68
N ASN A 147 20.76 60.18 3.42
CA ASN A 147 19.35 60.55 3.38
C ASN A 147 18.85 60.99 4.77
N THR A 148 18.09 62.10 4.81
CA THR A 148 17.44 62.62 6.01
C THR A 148 15.91 62.62 5.94
N ARG A 149 15.31 62.20 4.84
CA ARG A 149 13.86 62.21 4.64
C ARG A 149 13.33 60.89 4.15
N VAL A 150 12.24 60.92 3.39
CA VAL A 150 11.46 59.75 2.98
C VAL A 150 12.12 59.01 1.84
N VAL A 151 12.29 57.69 2.05
CA VAL A 151 12.64 56.75 0.98
C VAL A 151 11.58 55.64 0.92
N THR A 152 10.96 55.47 -0.25
CA THR A 152 9.93 54.48 -0.46
C THR A 152 10.37 53.33 -1.38
N GLY A 153 11.50 53.46 -2.06
CA GLY A 153 12.04 52.48 -2.99
C GLY A 153 13.41 52.87 -3.53
N GLY A 154 13.91 52.10 -4.49
CA GLY A 154 15.21 52.26 -5.15
C GLY A 154 16.17 51.08 -4.88
N THR A 155 17.18 50.98 -5.76
CA THR A 155 18.26 49.99 -5.64
C THR A 155 19.53 50.69 -5.14
N PHE A 156 20.04 50.31 -3.98
CA PHE A 156 21.19 50.92 -3.35
C PHE A 156 22.37 49.96 -3.34
N ASN A 157 23.32 50.15 -4.26
CA ASN A 157 24.52 49.30 -4.40
C ASN A 157 25.69 49.83 -3.56
N GLY A 158 25.67 51.13 -3.22
CA GLY A 158 26.66 51.77 -2.38
C GLY A 158 26.27 51.84 -0.90
N THR A 159 27.06 52.51 -0.08
CA THR A 159 26.79 52.70 1.34
C THR A 159 25.60 53.66 1.54
N THR A 160 24.76 53.38 2.54
CA THR A 160 23.59 54.20 2.84
C THR A 160 23.61 54.68 4.30
N THR A 161 23.16 55.94 4.52
CA THR A 161 22.91 56.49 5.83
C THR A 161 21.45 56.95 5.91
N GLY A 162 20.76 56.61 6.99
CA GLY A 162 19.34 56.98 7.15
C GLY A 162 18.40 56.25 6.18
N ILE A 163 18.81 55.07 5.67
CA ILE A 163 18.00 54.18 4.84
C ILE A 163 18.05 52.79 5.44
N TYR A 164 16.89 52.14 5.57
CA TYR A 164 16.73 50.91 6.30
C TYR A 164 16.04 49.84 5.43
N THR A 165 16.31 48.60 5.75
CA THR A 165 15.71 47.44 5.09
C THR A 165 14.68 46.81 6.01
N VAL A 166 13.47 46.56 5.46
CA VAL A 166 12.44 45.73 6.08
C VAL A 166 12.47 44.37 5.37
N THR A 167 12.92 43.37 6.08
CA THR A 167 13.06 42.01 5.55
C THR A 167 11.94 41.12 6.08
N PHE A 168 11.39 40.29 5.22
CA PHE A 168 10.32 39.33 5.53
C PHE A 168 10.84 37.90 5.40
N ASN A 169 10.51 37.03 6.36
CA ASN A 169 11.02 35.66 6.39
C ASN A 169 10.31 34.63 5.45
N SER A 170 9.26 35.04 4.75
CA SER A 170 8.38 34.11 3.98
C SER A 170 8.50 34.26 2.46
N GLY A 171 9.69 34.58 1.96
CA GLY A 171 9.93 34.77 0.52
C GLY A 171 9.31 36.04 -0.07
N VAL A 172 8.71 36.88 0.77
CA VAL A 172 8.24 38.21 0.38
C VAL A 172 9.45 39.11 0.14
N PRO A 173 9.50 39.91 -0.94
CA PRO A 173 10.60 40.82 -1.22
C PRO A 173 10.80 41.82 -0.10
N SER A 174 12.07 42.08 0.24
CA SER A 174 12.44 43.12 1.20
C SER A 174 12.05 44.51 0.68
N GLN A 175 11.75 45.42 1.59
CA GLN A 175 11.43 46.79 1.26
C GLN A 175 12.51 47.75 1.80
N ILE A 176 12.85 48.75 1.01
CA ILE A 176 13.75 49.81 1.45
C ILE A 176 12.88 50.99 1.92
N ARG A 177 13.12 51.50 3.13
CA ARG A 177 12.32 52.53 3.76
C ARG A 177 13.19 53.51 4.55
N ALA A 178 12.72 54.71 4.69
CA ALA A 178 13.28 55.67 5.65
C ALA A 178 12.21 56.69 6.03
N ASN A 179 11.99 56.88 7.32
CA ASN A 179 11.05 57.84 7.87
C ASN A 179 9.62 57.80 7.24
N CYS A 180 9.23 56.66 6.79
CA CYS A 180 7.89 56.35 6.31
C CYS A 180 7.52 54.90 6.69
N PRO A 181 6.22 54.54 6.74
CA PRO A 181 5.79 53.20 7.03
C PRO A 181 6.23 52.17 5.96
N ALA A 182 6.42 50.93 6.36
CA ALA A 182 6.50 49.83 5.42
C ALA A 182 5.11 49.54 4.85
N THR A 183 5.07 49.05 3.65
CA THR A 183 3.81 48.63 3.03
C THR A 183 3.53 47.19 3.48
N ALA A 184 2.34 46.93 4.02
CA ALA A 184 1.91 45.55 4.31
C ALA A 184 1.89 44.77 3.01
N PRO A 185 2.70 43.68 2.90
CA PRO A 185 2.63 42.81 1.74
C PRO A 185 1.35 41.96 1.75
N ASP A 186 1.01 41.35 0.63
CA ASP A 186 -0.05 40.35 0.57
C ASP A 186 0.30 39.20 1.55
N ALA A 187 -0.75 38.61 2.14
CA ALA A 187 -0.59 37.50 3.08
C ALA A 187 0.13 36.31 2.39
N PRO A 188 1.26 35.87 2.90
CA PRO A 188 1.90 34.66 2.39
C PRO A 188 1.02 33.46 2.65
N THR A 189 1.23 32.38 1.87
CA THR A 189 0.51 31.13 2.03
C THR A 189 1.44 30.05 2.60
N LYS A 190 0.95 29.29 3.56
CA LYS A 190 1.60 28.11 4.10
C LYS A 190 0.55 27.03 4.25
N ARG A 191 0.75 25.91 3.55
CA ARG A 191 -0.21 24.80 3.55
C ARG A 191 -0.45 24.30 4.98
N GLY A 192 -1.71 24.13 5.34
CA GLY A 192 -2.11 23.65 6.66
C GLY A 192 -2.10 24.70 7.76
N TYR A 193 -1.83 25.99 7.43
CA TYR A 193 -1.77 27.07 8.41
C TYR A 193 -2.63 28.25 8.03
N ILE A 194 -2.99 29.01 9.03
CA ILE A 194 -3.65 30.32 8.92
C ILE A 194 -2.58 31.37 9.21
N PHE A 195 -2.45 32.35 8.30
CA PHE A 195 -1.58 33.50 8.52
C PHE A 195 -2.27 34.51 9.47
N ASN A 196 -1.63 34.83 10.58
CA ASN A 196 -2.17 35.76 11.58
C ASN A 196 -1.64 37.17 11.44
N GLY A 197 -0.50 37.37 10.76
CA GLY A 197 0.15 38.66 10.62
C GLY A 197 1.67 38.56 10.66
N TRP A 198 2.29 39.73 10.75
CA TRP A 198 3.73 39.86 10.81
C TRP A 198 4.18 40.25 12.23
N LEU A 199 5.24 39.63 12.74
CA LEU A 199 5.82 39.89 14.05
C LEU A 199 7.20 40.51 13.90
N ASN A 200 7.50 41.53 14.74
CA ASN A 200 8.83 42.04 14.98
C ASN A 200 9.30 41.61 16.38
N GLY A 201 10.27 40.70 16.43
CA GLY A 201 10.74 40.15 17.70
C GLY A 201 9.65 39.49 18.55
N GLY A 202 8.68 38.84 17.93
CA GLY A 202 7.55 38.16 18.59
C GLY A 202 6.34 39.05 18.91
N THR A 203 6.39 40.34 18.60
CA THR A 203 5.27 41.28 18.81
C THR A 203 4.62 41.63 17.45
N PRO A 204 3.29 41.71 17.36
CA PRO A 204 2.62 42.15 16.14
C PRO A 204 3.17 43.48 15.62
N TYR A 205 3.53 43.49 14.32
CA TYR A 205 4.12 44.68 13.71
C TYR A 205 3.02 45.63 13.22
N ASP A 206 3.13 46.90 13.63
CA ASP A 206 2.25 47.97 13.21
C ASP A 206 2.79 48.65 11.94
N PHE A 207 2.20 48.41 10.79
CA PHE A 207 2.55 48.97 9.49
C PHE A 207 2.22 50.49 9.37
N THR A 208 1.70 51.11 10.39
CA THR A 208 1.53 52.59 10.43
C THR A 208 2.76 53.31 10.97
N GLN A 209 3.68 52.62 11.58
CA GLN A 209 4.90 53.15 12.18
C GLN A 209 5.96 53.45 11.12
N ASN A 210 6.64 54.60 11.28
CA ASN A 210 7.79 54.93 10.43
C ASN A 210 8.96 54.01 10.67
N VAL A 211 9.61 53.57 9.61
CA VAL A 211 10.83 52.78 9.66
C VAL A 211 12.02 53.67 9.93
N THR A 212 12.68 53.47 11.08
CA THR A 212 13.85 54.23 11.56
C THR A 212 15.06 53.35 11.85
N GLN A 213 14.97 52.07 11.61
CA GLN A 213 16.04 51.07 11.76
C GLN A 213 15.76 49.87 10.86
N ASN A 214 16.75 48.99 10.65
CA ASN A 214 16.55 47.72 9.99
C ASN A 214 15.58 46.85 10.78
N ILE A 215 14.60 46.25 10.11
CA ILE A 215 13.54 45.44 10.71
C ILE A 215 13.53 44.05 10.03
N TYR A 216 13.42 43.02 10.84
CA TYR A 216 13.20 41.65 10.36
C TYR A 216 11.84 41.16 10.84
N LEU A 217 10.93 40.96 9.92
CA LEU A 217 9.57 40.52 10.19
C LEU A 217 9.42 39.03 9.93
N THR A 218 8.84 38.34 10.90
CA THR A 218 8.51 36.93 10.82
C THR A 218 7.02 36.75 10.68
N ALA A 219 6.60 35.88 9.77
CA ALA A 219 5.20 35.52 9.61
C ALA A 219 4.73 34.68 10.79
N ASP A 220 3.62 35.04 11.38
CA ASP A 220 2.93 34.31 12.43
C ASP A 220 1.90 33.34 11.83
N TRP A 221 1.90 32.10 12.31
CA TRP A 221 1.11 31.01 11.75
C TRP A 221 0.40 30.24 12.85
N THR A 222 -0.90 29.96 12.65
CA THR A 222 -1.68 29.01 13.45
C THR A 222 -1.98 27.77 12.61
N PRO A 223 -1.67 26.54 13.09
CA PRO A 223 -2.06 25.34 12.36
C PRO A 223 -3.59 25.23 12.27
N LYS A 224 -4.10 24.84 11.11
CA LYS A 224 -5.53 24.57 10.89
C LYS A 224 -5.96 23.35 11.69
N SER A 225 -7.20 23.35 12.17
CA SER A 225 -7.82 22.21 12.85
C SER A 225 -8.66 21.41 11.88
N TYR A 226 -8.65 20.09 12.05
CA TYR A 226 -9.37 19.09 11.25
C TYR A 226 -10.17 18.17 12.16
N THR A 227 -11.38 17.79 11.73
CA THR A 227 -12.13 16.70 12.35
C THR A 227 -11.67 15.38 11.73
N VAL A 228 -11.04 14.51 12.51
CA VAL A 228 -10.68 13.15 12.11
C VAL A 228 -11.80 12.22 12.51
N LYS A 229 -12.47 11.64 11.54
CA LYS A 229 -13.54 10.65 11.70
C LYS A 229 -12.99 9.24 11.53
N PHE A 230 -13.52 8.30 12.32
CA PHE A 230 -13.11 6.90 12.28
C PHE A 230 -14.29 6.04 11.81
N ASP A 231 -14.28 5.67 10.53
CA ASP A 231 -15.18 4.64 10.00
C ASP A 231 -14.59 3.26 10.35
N THR A 232 -15.14 2.63 11.36
CA THR A 232 -14.67 1.32 11.84
C THR A 232 -15.09 0.16 10.95
N ASN A 233 -15.85 0.41 9.87
CA ASN A 233 -16.29 -0.60 8.90
C ASN A 233 -16.87 -1.85 9.58
N GLY A 234 -17.79 -1.63 10.52
CA GLY A 234 -18.46 -2.69 11.29
C GLY A 234 -17.71 -3.17 12.54
N GLY A 235 -16.61 -2.55 12.91
CA GLY A 235 -15.95 -2.77 14.21
C GLY A 235 -16.51 -1.91 15.33
N THR A 236 -15.92 -2.00 16.53
CA THR A 236 -16.27 -1.17 17.68
C THR A 236 -16.09 0.31 17.37
N THR A 237 -17.04 1.15 17.76
CA THR A 237 -17.04 2.58 17.46
C THR A 237 -15.90 3.32 18.15
N ILE A 238 -15.30 4.28 17.41
CA ILE A 238 -14.29 5.21 17.94
C ILE A 238 -14.84 6.63 17.73
N ALA A 239 -14.69 7.47 18.75
CA ALA A 239 -15.15 8.84 18.71
C ALA A 239 -14.26 9.68 17.77
N ASP A 240 -14.87 10.64 17.05
CA ASP A 240 -14.17 11.62 16.25
C ASP A 240 -13.19 12.42 17.11
N LYS A 241 -12.08 12.87 16.52
CA LYS A 241 -11.09 13.74 17.15
C LYS A 241 -10.94 15.05 16.40
N ILE A 242 -10.69 16.13 17.13
CA ILE A 242 -10.27 17.39 16.55
C ILE A 242 -8.75 17.48 16.74
N LEU A 243 -8.02 17.49 15.64
CA LEU A 243 -6.56 17.51 15.59
C LEU A 243 -6.09 18.69 14.73
N THR A 244 -4.89 19.18 14.99
CA THR A 244 -4.28 20.21 14.17
C THR A 244 -3.41 19.60 13.07
N TRP A 245 -2.98 20.43 12.11
CA TRP A 245 -2.13 20.01 11.00
C TRP A 245 -0.85 19.29 11.43
N ASP A 246 -0.31 19.64 12.58
CA ASP A 246 0.94 19.13 13.13
C ASP A 246 0.78 17.89 14.01
N ASP A 247 -0.47 17.46 14.29
CA ASP A 247 -0.75 16.31 15.14
C ASP A 247 -0.70 14.99 14.35
N MET A 248 -0.40 13.89 15.04
CA MET A 248 -0.46 12.55 14.49
C MET A 248 -1.89 12.02 14.54
N VAL A 249 -2.41 11.51 13.41
CA VAL A 249 -3.83 11.09 13.28
C VAL A 249 -4.22 9.94 14.21
N LEU A 250 -3.28 9.03 14.52
CA LEU A 250 -3.52 7.81 15.31
C LEU A 250 -2.98 7.90 16.75
N GLU A 251 -2.51 9.06 17.19
CA GLU A 251 -2.04 9.22 18.56
C GLU A 251 -3.20 9.04 19.56
N GLY A 252 -3.00 8.13 20.54
CA GLY A 252 -4.02 7.80 21.54
C GLY A 252 -5.29 7.18 20.95
N VAL A 253 -5.26 6.59 19.74
CA VAL A 253 -6.35 5.82 19.16
C VAL A 253 -6.09 4.34 19.41
N SER A 254 -7.04 3.68 20.08
CA SER A 254 -7.03 2.23 20.25
C SER A 254 -7.51 1.54 18.97
N ASP A 255 -6.98 0.35 18.70
CA ASP A 255 -7.45 -0.43 17.57
C ASP A 255 -8.88 -0.92 17.83
N PRO A 256 -9.79 -0.82 16.85
CA PRO A 256 -11.13 -1.35 16.98
C PRO A 256 -11.11 -2.88 16.94
N THR A 257 -12.18 -3.52 17.44
CA THR A 257 -12.39 -4.97 17.38
C THR A 257 -13.60 -5.29 16.52
N LYS A 258 -13.54 -6.41 15.79
CA LYS A 258 -14.64 -6.93 14.97
C LYS A 258 -14.66 -8.44 15.08
N PRO A 259 -15.77 -9.06 15.50
CA PRO A 259 -15.85 -10.52 15.64
C PRO A 259 -15.47 -11.23 14.36
N GLY A 260 -14.55 -12.18 14.44
CA GLY A 260 -14.09 -12.97 13.31
C GLY A 260 -13.07 -12.29 12.40
N TYR A 261 -12.55 -11.15 12.78
CA TYR A 261 -11.60 -10.40 11.96
C TYR A 261 -10.43 -9.88 12.78
N ASP A 262 -9.27 -9.85 12.15
CA ASP A 262 -8.08 -9.15 12.63
C ASP A 262 -8.04 -7.74 12.07
N PHE A 263 -7.71 -6.78 12.93
CA PHE A 263 -7.55 -5.40 12.49
C PHE A 263 -6.26 -5.25 11.66
N ALA A 264 -6.40 -4.89 10.39
CA ALA A 264 -5.28 -4.74 9.46
C ALA A 264 -4.74 -3.29 9.39
N GLY A 265 -5.40 -2.35 10.07
CA GLY A 265 -4.97 -0.96 10.15
C GLY A 265 -5.97 0.03 9.57
N TRP A 266 -5.61 1.30 9.61
CA TRP A 266 -6.40 2.40 9.08
C TRP A 266 -5.91 2.82 7.70
N THR A 267 -6.83 3.16 6.79
CA THR A 267 -6.52 3.75 5.49
C THR A 267 -7.20 5.11 5.33
N PHE A 268 -6.64 5.95 4.50
CA PHE A 268 -7.24 7.21 4.07
C PHE A 268 -7.45 7.16 2.56
N ASP A 269 -8.68 7.43 2.10
CA ASP A 269 -9.09 7.49 0.68
C ASP A 269 -8.66 6.25 -0.13
N GLY A 270 -8.78 5.06 0.48
CA GLY A 270 -8.41 3.78 -0.14
C GLY A 270 -6.92 3.58 -0.40
N GLY A 271 -6.08 4.43 0.16
CA GLY A 271 -4.62 4.34 0.05
C GLY A 271 -3.97 3.27 0.93
N ASN A 272 -2.68 3.41 1.16
CA ASN A 272 -1.92 2.50 2.01
C ASN A 272 -2.35 2.58 3.48
N VAL A 273 -2.09 1.51 4.21
CA VAL A 273 -2.29 1.47 5.67
C VAL A 273 -1.42 2.53 6.34
N LEU A 274 -2.04 3.34 7.19
CA LEU A 274 -1.38 4.43 7.90
C LEU A 274 -0.53 3.90 9.05
N THR A 275 0.60 4.54 9.27
CA THR A 275 1.44 4.29 10.44
C THR A 275 1.01 5.18 11.61
N ARG A 276 1.38 4.82 12.84
CA ARG A 276 1.10 5.64 14.03
C ARG A 276 1.82 6.99 14.00
N THR A 277 2.82 7.17 13.11
CA THR A 277 3.55 8.42 12.90
C THR A 277 2.98 9.25 11.73
N THR A 278 1.83 8.89 11.18
CA THR A 278 1.19 9.66 10.11
C THR A 278 0.55 10.93 10.68
N TYR A 279 0.88 12.06 10.08
CA TYR A 279 0.33 13.37 10.46
C TYR A 279 -1.01 13.65 9.76
N VAL A 280 -1.77 14.63 10.26
CA VAL A 280 -3.07 15.08 9.72
C VAL A 280 -2.97 15.62 8.28
N ASN A 281 -1.77 15.90 7.78
CA ASN A 281 -1.51 16.43 6.43
C ASN A 281 -1.86 15.50 5.25
N LEU A 282 -2.71 14.51 5.47
CA LEU A 282 -3.18 13.53 4.46
C LEU A 282 -4.04 14.16 3.36
N ALA A 283 -4.86 15.17 3.70
CA ALA A 283 -5.72 15.83 2.73
C ALA A 283 -4.89 16.59 1.70
N ALA A 284 -5.15 16.36 0.42
CA ALA A 284 -4.47 17.05 -0.67
C ALA A 284 -4.91 18.53 -0.81
N ASP A 285 -6.08 18.89 -0.31
CA ASP A 285 -6.71 20.18 -0.45
C ASP A 285 -6.84 20.91 0.90
N ASP A 286 -6.41 22.18 0.93
CA ASP A 286 -6.47 23.06 2.09
C ASP A 286 -7.90 23.49 2.48
N THR A 287 -8.89 23.24 1.62
CA THR A 287 -10.31 23.54 1.87
C THR A 287 -11.01 22.46 2.70
N VAL A 288 -10.42 21.27 2.82
CA VAL A 288 -10.97 20.15 3.59
C VAL A 288 -10.86 20.43 5.08
N THR A 289 -11.97 20.35 5.81
CA THR A 289 -12.04 20.55 7.26
C THR A 289 -12.20 19.24 8.04
N SER A 290 -12.43 18.12 7.34
CA SER A 290 -12.54 16.80 7.95
C SER A 290 -11.88 15.73 7.07
N ILE A 291 -11.29 14.72 7.71
CA ILE A 291 -10.77 13.52 7.05
C ILE A 291 -11.42 12.30 7.69
N THR A 292 -11.69 11.26 6.89
CA THR A 292 -12.24 10.00 7.38
C THR A 292 -11.20 8.91 7.20
N LEU A 293 -10.86 8.22 8.28
CA LEU A 293 -10.03 7.03 8.26
C LEU A 293 -10.93 5.80 8.28
N THR A 294 -10.66 4.85 7.39
CA THR A 294 -11.45 3.61 7.27
C THR A 294 -10.65 2.42 7.76
N ALA A 295 -11.23 1.66 8.69
CA ALA A 295 -10.64 0.43 9.20
C ALA A 295 -10.58 -0.65 8.12
N GLN A 296 -9.45 -1.32 8.03
CA GLN A 296 -9.25 -2.49 7.19
C GLN A 296 -9.23 -3.75 8.06
N TRP A 297 -9.84 -4.82 7.54
CA TRP A 297 -10.01 -6.06 8.25
C TRP A 297 -9.54 -7.24 7.40
N THR A 298 -8.89 -8.21 8.03
CA THR A 298 -8.62 -9.53 7.46
C THR A 298 -9.42 -10.57 8.21
N LEU A 299 -9.90 -11.62 7.52
CA LEU A 299 -10.58 -12.72 8.20
C LEU A 299 -9.61 -13.42 9.15
N HIS A 300 -10.03 -13.62 10.40
CA HIS A 300 -9.27 -14.40 11.37
C HIS A 300 -9.43 -15.90 11.10
N LEU A 301 -8.32 -16.64 11.14
CA LEU A 301 -8.32 -18.08 11.02
C LEU A 301 -8.27 -18.71 12.42
N TYR A 302 -9.36 -19.37 12.80
CA TYR A 302 -9.46 -20.14 14.04
C TYR A 302 -8.95 -21.55 13.83
N THR A 303 -8.26 -22.08 14.81
CA THR A 303 -7.85 -23.49 14.86
C THR A 303 -8.94 -24.33 15.50
N VAL A 304 -9.44 -25.30 14.75
CA VAL A 304 -10.37 -26.30 15.27
C VAL A 304 -9.59 -27.59 15.45
N THR A 305 -9.50 -28.04 16.70
CA THR A 305 -8.93 -29.35 17.04
C THR A 305 -10.03 -30.41 16.90
N LEU A 306 -9.76 -31.44 16.13
CA LEU A 306 -10.63 -32.60 15.95
C LEU A 306 -10.13 -33.71 16.90
N ASP A 307 -10.88 -33.99 17.95
CA ASP A 307 -10.56 -35.07 18.91
C ASP A 307 -11.35 -36.32 18.53
N ALA A 308 -10.66 -37.38 18.18
CA ALA A 308 -11.28 -38.64 17.80
C ALA A 308 -12.02 -39.34 18.97
N ASN A 309 -11.99 -38.79 20.19
CA ASN A 309 -12.77 -39.22 21.35
C ASN A 309 -12.74 -40.73 21.57
N GLY A 310 -11.54 -41.29 21.66
CA GLY A 310 -11.28 -42.73 21.80
C GLY A 310 -10.96 -43.46 20.49
N GLY A 311 -11.24 -42.86 19.35
CA GLY A 311 -10.82 -43.36 18.04
C GLY A 311 -9.46 -42.83 17.60
N THR A 312 -9.10 -43.07 16.33
CA THR A 312 -7.85 -42.62 15.70
C THR A 312 -8.10 -42.20 14.24
N PHE A 313 -7.20 -41.33 13.72
CA PHE A 313 -7.28 -40.83 12.32
C PHE A 313 -6.52 -41.70 11.31
N ASP A 314 -5.71 -42.65 11.74
CA ASP A 314 -4.91 -43.45 10.83
C ASP A 314 -5.36 -44.92 10.80
N ALA A 315 -5.51 -45.45 9.58
CA ALA A 315 -5.80 -46.85 9.31
C ALA A 315 -4.57 -47.76 9.50
N SER A 316 -3.36 -47.20 9.58
CA SER A 316 -2.08 -47.94 9.66
C SER A 316 -1.63 -48.29 11.07
N GLY A 317 -2.44 -48.04 12.10
CA GLY A 317 -2.15 -48.34 13.49
C GLY A 317 -1.36 -47.24 14.22
N SER A 318 -1.30 -46.04 13.67
CA SER A 318 -0.81 -44.84 14.36
C SER A 318 -1.79 -44.41 15.46
N THR A 319 -1.26 -43.91 16.56
CA THR A 319 -2.06 -43.47 17.72
C THR A 319 -2.46 -41.99 17.68
N VAL A 320 -2.60 -41.41 16.48
CA VAL A 320 -3.00 -40.01 16.35
C VAL A 320 -4.48 -39.87 16.73
N ALA A 321 -4.71 -39.37 17.94
CA ALA A 321 -6.05 -39.17 18.49
C ALA A 321 -6.65 -37.79 18.14
N GLN A 322 -5.83 -36.86 17.65
CA GLN A 322 -6.25 -35.49 17.34
C GLN A 322 -5.69 -35.04 15.99
N ASP A 323 -6.49 -34.26 15.29
CA ASP A 323 -6.11 -33.56 14.05
C ASP A 323 -6.53 -32.08 14.19
N THR A 324 -6.08 -31.21 13.28
CA THR A 324 -6.42 -29.79 13.32
C THR A 324 -6.81 -29.28 11.94
N MET A 325 -7.74 -28.36 11.92
CA MET A 325 -8.10 -27.62 10.70
C MET A 325 -8.29 -26.14 10.99
N GLN A 326 -8.20 -25.33 9.94
CA GLN A 326 -8.41 -23.90 10.02
C GLN A 326 -9.77 -23.52 9.43
N VAL A 327 -10.48 -22.62 10.11
CA VAL A 327 -11.79 -22.12 9.66
C VAL A 327 -11.92 -20.63 10.01
N THR A 328 -12.64 -19.87 9.18
CA THR A 328 -13.00 -18.49 9.47
C THR A 328 -14.33 -18.41 10.19
N TYR A 329 -14.57 -17.35 10.93
CA TYR A 329 -15.90 -17.07 11.50
C TYR A 329 -16.95 -16.99 10.38
N GLY A 330 -18.07 -17.69 10.55
CA GLY A 330 -19.10 -17.82 9.52
C GLY A 330 -18.70 -18.73 8.34
N GLY A 331 -17.51 -19.31 8.34
CA GLY A 331 -17.05 -20.25 7.33
C GLY A 331 -17.68 -21.63 7.47
N ASN A 332 -17.74 -22.39 6.37
CA ASN A 332 -18.20 -23.77 6.34
C ASN A 332 -17.00 -24.72 6.38
N PHE A 333 -17.20 -25.88 6.98
CA PHE A 333 -16.29 -27.00 6.84
C PHE A 333 -16.61 -27.73 5.52
N GLU A 334 -15.68 -27.80 4.58
CA GLU A 334 -15.90 -28.48 3.30
C GLU A 334 -15.86 -30.01 3.48
N GLN A 335 -14.78 -30.54 4.00
CA GLN A 335 -14.58 -31.96 4.28
C GLN A 335 -13.75 -32.11 5.54
N MET A 336 -14.32 -32.74 6.54
CA MET A 336 -13.66 -33.04 7.81
C MET A 336 -13.08 -34.47 7.77
N PRO A 337 -11.92 -34.74 8.35
CA PRO A 337 -11.40 -36.09 8.50
C PRO A 337 -12.39 -37.01 9.22
N ILE A 338 -12.45 -38.27 8.81
CA ILE A 338 -13.30 -39.30 9.43
C ILE A 338 -12.39 -40.20 10.25
N PRO A 339 -12.48 -40.19 11.59
CA PRO A 339 -11.70 -41.08 12.44
C PRO A 339 -12.29 -42.49 12.42
N ARG A 340 -11.56 -43.46 12.96
CA ARG A 340 -12.02 -44.85 13.15
C ARG A 340 -11.93 -45.24 14.62
N TYR A 341 -12.95 -45.96 15.07
CA TYR A 341 -12.95 -46.57 16.39
C TYR A 341 -13.50 -47.99 16.25
N LYS A 342 -12.68 -48.99 16.63
CA LYS A 342 -13.03 -50.40 16.46
C LYS A 342 -14.34 -50.72 17.18
N GLY A 343 -15.28 -51.30 16.45
CA GLY A 343 -16.57 -51.70 16.97
C GLY A 343 -17.59 -50.56 17.13
N TYR A 344 -17.33 -49.40 16.54
CA TYR A 344 -18.22 -48.24 16.58
C TYR A 344 -18.42 -47.61 15.21
N PHE A 345 -19.58 -46.96 15.03
CA PHE A 345 -19.87 -46.11 13.88
C PHE A 345 -19.62 -44.66 14.21
N PHE A 346 -18.92 -43.93 13.34
CA PHE A 346 -18.78 -42.49 13.43
C PHE A 346 -20.10 -41.83 13.09
N ARG A 347 -20.59 -40.89 13.96
CA ARG A 347 -21.86 -40.17 13.79
C ARG A 347 -21.68 -38.69 13.53
N GLY A 348 -20.43 -38.21 13.46
CA GLY A 348 -20.11 -36.84 13.13
C GLY A 348 -19.29 -36.13 14.20
N TRP A 349 -19.04 -34.87 13.92
CA TRP A 349 -18.26 -33.96 14.77
C TRP A 349 -19.16 -33.05 15.59
N TYR A 350 -18.95 -32.96 16.91
CA TYR A 350 -19.77 -32.22 17.86
C TYR A 350 -18.92 -31.35 18.78
N ASP A 351 -19.51 -30.23 19.27
CA ASP A 351 -18.77 -29.30 20.13
C ASP A 351 -18.73 -29.73 21.63
N GLU A 352 -19.40 -30.81 21.99
CA GLU A 352 -19.29 -31.43 23.30
C GLU A 352 -18.94 -32.91 23.16
N GLN A 353 -18.18 -33.44 24.13
CA GLN A 353 -17.67 -34.83 24.11
C GLN A 353 -18.76 -35.90 24.00
N TRP A 354 -19.96 -35.62 24.44
CA TRP A 354 -21.08 -36.57 24.48
C TRP A 354 -22.31 -36.07 23.69
N GLY A 355 -22.10 -35.21 22.70
CA GLY A 355 -23.18 -34.64 21.88
C GLY A 355 -23.00 -33.14 21.62
N GLY A 356 -24.06 -32.34 21.91
CA GLY A 356 -24.03 -30.92 21.63
C GLY A 356 -24.46 -30.56 20.22
N ARG A 357 -23.89 -29.49 19.64
CA ARG A 357 -24.17 -29.08 18.26
C ARG A 357 -23.29 -29.84 17.28
N GLN A 358 -23.90 -30.35 16.23
CA GLN A 358 -23.19 -31.04 15.16
C GLN A 358 -22.61 -30.04 14.15
N TYR A 359 -21.32 -30.10 13.92
CA TYR A 359 -20.58 -29.31 12.92
C TYR A 359 -20.20 -30.12 11.67
N GLY A 360 -20.12 -31.44 11.76
CA GLY A 360 -19.88 -32.33 10.64
C GLY A 360 -20.71 -33.61 10.76
N ASP A 361 -21.19 -34.16 9.64
CA ASP A 361 -21.96 -35.41 9.57
C ASP A 361 -21.06 -36.66 9.56
N GLU A 362 -21.70 -37.84 9.42
CA GLU A 362 -21.01 -39.14 9.37
C GLU A 362 -20.13 -39.34 8.14
N ASP A 363 -20.35 -38.55 7.07
CA ASP A 363 -19.52 -38.51 5.86
C ASP A 363 -18.40 -37.45 5.97
N GLY A 364 -18.29 -36.73 7.08
CA GLY A 364 -17.35 -35.64 7.29
C GLY A 364 -17.74 -34.33 6.60
N ARG A 365 -18.97 -34.19 6.11
CA ARG A 365 -19.44 -32.95 5.50
C ARG A 365 -19.87 -31.96 6.57
N GLY A 366 -19.50 -30.69 6.41
CA GLY A 366 -19.91 -29.64 7.32
C GLY A 366 -21.42 -29.45 7.33
N THR A 367 -22.03 -29.46 8.52
CA THR A 367 -23.47 -29.32 8.73
C THR A 367 -23.84 -27.94 9.31
N TYR A 368 -22.86 -27.24 9.85
CA TYR A 368 -23.05 -25.95 10.48
C TYR A 368 -21.86 -25.03 10.24
N THR A 369 -22.11 -23.71 10.12
CA THR A 369 -21.06 -22.71 9.98
C THR A 369 -20.36 -22.49 11.32
N TYR A 370 -19.06 -22.17 11.26
CA TYR A 370 -18.29 -21.88 12.47
C TYR A 370 -18.75 -20.55 13.10
N ASP A 371 -19.37 -20.61 14.25
CA ASP A 371 -19.99 -19.48 14.95
C ASP A 371 -19.23 -19.03 16.21
N LYS A 372 -18.05 -19.62 16.48
CA LYS A 372 -17.21 -19.29 17.63
C LYS A 372 -16.15 -18.23 17.26
N THR A 373 -15.80 -17.39 18.24
CA THR A 373 -14.79 -16.33 18.09
C THR A 373 -13.48 -16.67 18.81
N GLU A 374 -13.25 -17.97 19.04
CA GLU A 374 -12.06 -18.52 19.68
C GLU A 374 -11.78 -19.92 19.14
N ASP A 375 -10.56 -20.40 19.24
CA ASP A 375 -10.20 -21.78 18.91
C ASP A 375 -11.05 -22.75 19.73
N CYS A 376 -11.43 -23.88 19.14
CA CYS A 376 -12.27 -24.86 19.83
C CYS A 376 -11.84 -26.30 19.49
N THR A 377 -12.41 -27.24 20.27
CA THR A 377 -12.28 -28.68 20.00
C THR A 377 -13.65 -29.22 19.60
N LEU A 378 -13.68 -30.00 18.52
CA LEU A 378 -14.81 -30.83 18.14
C LEU A 378 -14.48 -32.27 18.43
N TYR A 379 -15.46 -32.99 18.95
CA TYR A 379 -15.33 -34.37 19.38
C TYR A 379 -16.09 -35.31 18.44
N ALA A 380 -15.47 -36.45 18.11
CA ALA A 380 -16.14 -37.51 17.40
C ALA A 380 -17.23 -38.13 18.28
N LEU A 381 -18.43 -38.25 17.74
CA LEU A 381 -19.51 -38.98 18.39
C LEU A 381 -19.58 -40.39 17.81
N TRP A 382 -19.66 -41.38 18.72
CA TRP A 382 -19.64 -42.79 18.39
C TRP A 382 -20.92 -43.47 18.78
N GLU A 383 -21.43 -44.33 17.90
CA GLU A 383 -22.49 -45.28 18.17
C GLU A 383 -21.93 -46.69 18.11
N GLU A 384 -22.22 -47.50 19.13
CA GLU A 384 -21.75 -48.88 19.19
C GLU A 384 -22.31 -49.70 18.00
N ALA A 385 -21.45 -50.31 17.21
CA ALA A 385 -21.85 -51.15 16.11
C ALA A 385 -22.53 -52.42 16.62
N PRO A 386 -23.62 -52.88 15.97
CA PRO A 386 -24.32 -54.10 16.37
C PRO A 386 -23.40 -55.33 16.25
N LEU A 387 -23.59 -56.27 17.19
CA LEU A 387 -22.92 -57.55 17.11
C LEU A 387 -23.61 -58.41 16.06
N CYS A 388 -22.85 -58.86 15.08
CA CYS A 388 -23.30 -59.68 13.96
C CYS A 388 -22.85 -61.12 14.11
N THR A 389 -23.66 -62.10 13.67
CA THR A 389 -23.34 -63.49 13.65
C THR A 389 -23.00 -63.94 12.22
N VAL A 390 -21.82 -64.51 12.09
CA VAL A 390 -21.41 -65.20 10.85
C VAL A 390 -21.50 -66.68 11.06
N THR A 391 -22.30 -67.38 10.22
CA THR A 391 -22.48 -68.84 10.25
C THR A 391 -21.60 -69.46 9.18
N PHE A 392 -20.89 -70.51 9.54
CA PHE A 392 -20.08 -71.33 8.63
C PHE A 392 -20.85 -72.59 8.22
N ASP A 393 -21.41 -72.60 7.03
CA ASP A 393 -22.12 -73.75 6.46
C ASP A 393 -21.09 -74.67 5.77
N PRO A 394 -20.95 -75.90 6.18
CA PRO A 394 -20.01 -76.83 5.57
C PRO A 394 -20.43 -77.28 4.16
N ASN A 395 -21.59 -76.88 3.67
CA ASN A 395 -22.08 -77.09 2.30
C ASN A 395 -21.91 -78.55 1.83
N GLY A 396 -22.46 -79.47 2.62
CA GLY A 396 -22.37 -80.90 2.38
C GLY A 396 -21.11 -81.59 2.91
N GLY A 397 -20.26 -80.88 3.65
CA GLY A 397 -19.18 -81.40 4.46
C GLY A 397 -19.54 -81.54 5.94
N THR A 398 -18.51 -81.62 6.81
CA THR A 398 -18.64 -81.64 8.27
C THR A 398 -17.65 -80.63 8.87
N LEU A 399 -18.14 -79.78 9.75
CA LEU A 399 -17.29 -78.90 10.55
C LEU A 399 -16.75 -79.66 11.77
N THR A 400 -15.49 -79.41 12.11
CA THR A 400 -14.86 -79.90 13.31
C THR A 400 -14.70 -78.82 14.36
N GLY A 401 -14.90 -77.56 13.99
CA GLY A 401 -14.82 -76.38 14.82
C GLY A 401 -16.17 -75.67 15.07
N ALA A 402 -16.12 -74.41 15.47
CA ALA A 402 -17.32 -73.59 15.74
C ALA A 402 -18.13 -73.33 14.47
N GLU A 403 -19.45 -73.57 14.52
CA GLU A 403 -20.38 -73.29 13.43
C GLU A 403 -20.67 -71.81 13.23
N THR A 404 -20.39 -70.96 14.25
CA THR A 404 -20.64 -69.52 14.18
C THR A 404 -19.52 -68.75 14.85
N CYS A 405 -19.25 -67.55 14.42
CA CYS A 405 -18.51 -66.52 15.17
C CYS A 405 -19.32 -65.25 15.26
N GLN A 406 -18.97 -64.40 16.21
CA GLN A 406 -19.60 -63.08 16.37
C GLN A 406 -18.54 -62.01 16.32
N GLU A 407 -18.83 -60.93 15.57
CA GLU A 407 -17.98 -59.76 15.49
C GLU A 407 -18.86 -58.51 15.29
N LYS A 408 -18.35 -57.33 15.61
CA LYS A 408 -19.07 -56.07 15.31
C LYS A 408 -19.19 -55.85 13.81
N GLN A 409 -20.33 -55.28 13.38
CA GLN A 409 -20.55 -54.89 12.00
C GLN A 409 -19.41 -53.96 11.52
N ASN A 410 -18.98 -54.14 10.29
CA ASN A 410 -17.86 -53.47 9.64
C ASN A 410 -16.47 -53.82 10.22
N GLU A 411 -16.37 -54.87 11.06
CA GLU A 411 -15.10 -55.44 11.47
C GLU A 411 -14.81 -56.75 10.72
N CYS A 412 -13.53 -57.11 10.65
CA CYS A 412 -13.11 -58.34 9.99
C CYS A 412 -13.18 -59.52 10.96
N ILE A 413 -13.64 -60.69 10.50
CA ILE A 413 -13.66 -61.93 11.28
C ILE A 413 -12.36 -62.70 11.09
N GLN A 414 -12.03 -63.49 12.10
CA GLN A 414 -10.91 -64.44 11.99
C GLN A 414 -11.33 -65.65 11.16
N ARG A 415 -10.43 -66.13 10.27
CA ARG A 415 -10.60 -67.37 9.57
C ARG A 415 -10.68 -68.51 10.55
N PRO A 416 -11.66 -69.48 10.43
CA PRO A 416 -11.71 -70.65 11.27
C PRO A 416 -10.36 -71.39 11.22
N TYR A 417 -9.89 -71.78 12.42
CA TYR A 417 -8.60 -72.49 12.54
C TYR A 417 -8.65 -73.86 11.90
N GLU A 418 -9.80 -74.59 12.04
CA GLU A 418 -10.00 -75.91 11.46
C GLU A 418 -10.81 -75.79 10.14
N GLU A 419 -10.32 -76.47 9.08
CA GLU A 419 -11.02 -76.52 7.83
C GLU A 419 -12.09 -77.61 7.87
N PRO A 420 -13.24 -77.39 7.21
CA PRO A 420 -14.26 -78.45 7.11
C PRO A 420 -13.75 -79.64 6.30
N ILE A 421 -14.34 -80.80 6.54
CA ILE A 421 -13.94 -82.06 5.88
C ILE A 421 -15.12 -82.56 5.08
N ARG A 422 -14.86 -83.04 3.84
CA ARG A 422 -15.83 -83.74 2.97
C ARG A 422 -15.14 -84.89 2.28
N GLU A 423 -15.65 -86.07 2.50
CA GLU A 423 -15.05 -87.28 1.89
C GLU A 423 -15.05 -87.17 0.37
N GLY A 424 -13.89 -87.37 -0.24
CA GLY A 424 -13.72 -87.29 -1.69
C GLY A 424 -13.61 -85.93 -2.31
N TYR A 425 -13.48 -84.89 -1.49
CA TYR A 425 -13.37 -83.51 -1.93
C TYR A 425 -12.22 -82.80 -1.21
N TYR A 426 -11.69 -81.74 -1.88
CA TYR A 426 -10.70 -80.82 -1.34
C TYR A 426 -11.38 -79.51 -1.02
N PHE A 427 -11.11 -78.93 0.14
CA PHE A 427 -11.64 -77.61 0.57
C PHE A 427 -10.93 -76.47 -0.17
N ARG A 428 -11.71 -75.63 -0.88
CA ARG A 428 -11.21 -74.48 -1.64
C ARG A 428 -11.18 -73.20 -0.88
N GLY A 429 -12.04 -73.06 0.11
CA GLY A 429 -12.22 -71.81 0.86
C GLY A 429 -13.69 -71.54 1.17
N TRP A 430 -13.92 -70.40 1.81
CA TRP A 430 -15.25 -69.95 2.19
C TRP A 430 -15.81 -68.98 1.17
N TYR A 431 -17.12 -69.03 0.85
CA TYR A 431 -17.79 -68.30 -0.19
C TYR A 431 -19.02 -67.56 0.37
N LYS A 432 -19.38 -66.43 -0.23
CA LYS A 432 -20.55 -65.61 0.14
C LYS A 432 -21.87 -66.27 -0.26
N ASP A 433 -21.87 -67.24 -1.15
CA ASP A 433 -23.01 -67.90 -1.74
C ASP A 433 -22.84 -69.43 -1.75
N ALA A 434 -23.97 -70.19 -1.69
CA ALA A 434 -23.96 -71.66 -1.67
C ALA A 434 -23.46 -72.26 -2.97
N ASP A 435 -23.54 -71.54 -4.09
CA ASP A 435 -23.06 -71.95 -5.41
C ASP A 435 -21.53 -71.74 -5.54
N CYS A 436 -20.90 -71.18 -4.52
CA CYS A 436 -19.44 -70.95 -4.41
C CYS A 436 -18.89 -70.12 -5.58
N THR A 437 -19.59 -69.06 -6.00
CA THR A 437 -19.20 -68.16 -7.09
C THR A 437 -18.35 -66.99 -6.59
N GLN A 438 -18.53 -66.53 -5.33
CA GLN A 438 -17.85 -65.41 -4.75
C GLN A 438 -17.11 -65.84 -3.49
N MET A 439 -15.77 -65.95 -3.59
CA MET A 439 -14.92 -66.29 -2.45
C MET A 439 -14.95 -65.15 -1.44
N TRP A 440 -14.99 -65.48 -0.15
CA TRP A 440 -14.86 -64.51 0.97
C TRP A 440 -13.38 -64.25 1.23
N ASP A 441 -13.07 -62.90 1.29
CA ASP A 441 -11.79 -62.42 1.82
C ASP A 441 -11.97 -62.11 3.30
N PHE A 442 -11.15 -62.72 4.16
CA PHE A 442 -11.22 -62.49 5.60
C PHE A 442 -10.67 -61.11 6.04
N ASP A 443 -10.02 -60.38 5.13
CA ASP A 443 -9.65 -58.98 5.33
C ASP A 443 -10.82 -58.02 4.99
N ASP A 444 -11.93 -58.53 4.36
CA ASP A 444 -13.15 -57.74 4.16
C ASP A 444 -13.94 -57.62 5.45
N PRO A 445 -14.51 -56.42 5.77
CA PRO A 445 -15.41 -56.25 6.91
C PRO A 445 -16.77 -56.92 6.67
N ILE A 446 -17.34 -57.50 7.73
CA ILE A 446 -18.68 -58.09 7.63
C ILE A 446 -19.76 -57.02 7.52
N PRO A 447 -20.68 -57.11 6.53
CA PRO A 447 -21.74 -56.11 6.33
C PRO A 447 -22.90 -56.27 7.32
N GLY A 448 -22.95 -57.37 8.05
CA GLY A 448 -24.04 -57.74 8.96
C GLY A 448 -24.05 -59.24 9.21
N ASN A 449 -25.16 -59.76 9.73
CA ASN A 449 -25.36 -61.20 9.82
C ASN A 449 -25.24 -61.84 8.45
N MET A 450 -24.44 -62.91 8.33
CA MET A 450 -24.21 -63.60 7.06
C MET A 450 -23.88 -65.08 7.23
N THR A 451 -23.95 -65.82 6.14
CA THR A 451 -23.52 -67.22 6.08
C THR A 451 -22.38 -67.36 5.07
N LEU A 452 -21.34 -68.02 5.44
CA LEU A 452 -20.24 -68.40 4.57
C LEU A 452 -20.33 -69.90 4.27
N TYR A 453 -20.26 -70.26 2.99
CA TYR A 453 -20.42 -71.62 2.51
C TYR A 453 -19.05 -72.22 2.13
N ALA A 454 -18.79 -73.45 2.56
CA ALA A 454 -17.60 -74.15 2.13
C ALA A 454 -17.62 -74.50 0.65
N GLY A 455 -16.59 -74.13 -0.07
CA GLY A 455 -16.38 -74.53 -1.46
C GLY A 455 -15.54 -75.80 -1.59
N TRP A 456 -15.94 -76.67 -2.52
CA TRP A 456 -15.34 -78.00 -2.65
C TRP A 456 -14.92 -78.26 -4.08
N ASP A 457 -13.69 -78.82 -4.26
CA ASP A 457 -13.27 -79.44 -5.50
C ASP A 457 -13.30 -80.97 -5.33
N ILE A 458 -13.91 -81.65 -6.27
CA ILE A 458 -13.97 -83.09 -6.28
C ILE A 458 -12.59 -83.70 -6.57
N LEU A 459 -12.17 -84.64 -5.75
CA LEU A 459 -10.90 -85.35 -5.93
C LEU A 459 -11.04 -86.54 -6.89
N SER A 460 -10.00 -86.82 -7.64
CA SER A 460 -9.87 -88.02 -8.46
C SER A 460 -9.06 -89.04 -7.72
N TYR A 461 -9.54 -90.29 -7.81
CA TYR A 461 -8.85 -91.42 -7.19
C TYR A 461 -8.55 -92.51 -8.26
N VAL A 462 -7.69 -93.43 -7.89
CA VAL A 462 -7.16 -94.45 -8.78
C VAL A 462 -7.57 -95.87 -8.31
N ILE A 463 -8.16 -96.68 -9.16
CA ILE A 463 -8.22 -98.11 -9.02
C ILE A 463 -7.17 -98.69 -9.95
N ARG A 464 -6.24 -99.45 -9.40
CA ARG A 464 -5.22 -100.21 -10.11
C ARG A 464 -5.74 -101.65 -10.27
N VAL A 465 -5.96 -102.11 -11.50
CA VAL A 465 -6.40 -103.46 -11.81
C VAL A 465 -5.20 -104.24 -12.29
N ARG A 466 -4.74 -105.21 -11.48
CA ARG A 466 -3.65 -106.14 -11.82
C ARG A 466 -4.20 -107.36 -12.54
N LEU A 467 -3.78 -107.55 -13.78
CA LEU A 467 -4.27 -108.64 -14.61
C LEU A 467 -3.55 -109.98 -14.39
N GLU A 468 -2.36 -109.96 -13.78
CA GLU A 468 -1.49 -111.14 -13.46
C GLU A 468 -1.31 -112.09 -14.70
N ASN A 469 -1.47 -111.61 -15.89
CA ASN A 469 -1.36 -112.31 -17.17
C ASN A 469 -0.14 -111.92 -18.01
N GLY A 470 0.72 -111.02 -17.45
CA GLY A 470 1.89 -110.46 -18.11
C GLY A 470 1.59 -109.18 -18.88
N GLU A 471 0.36 -108.71 -18.96
CA GLU A 471 -0.01 -107.41 -19.50
C GLU A 471 0.16 -106.32 -18.44
N GLN A 472 0.14 -105.02 -18.89
CA GLN A 472 0.22 -103.87 -17.98
C GLN A 472 -1.07 -103.75 -17.17
N ASP A 473 -0.92 -103.28 -15.90
CA ASP A 473 -2.06 -102.95 -15.06
C ASP A 473 -2.99 -101.91 -15.71
N ILE A 474 -4.29 -102.10 -15.60
CA ILE A 474 -5.27 -101.09 -15.99
C ILE A 474 -5.40 -100.05 -14.89
N ILE A 475 -5.27 -98.75 -15.24
CA ILE A 475 -5.39 -97.65 -14.31
C ILE A 475 -6.73 -96.95 -14.60
N ILE A 476 -7.70 -97.09 -13.72
CA ILE A 476 -8.96 -96.39 -13.74
C ILE A 476 -8.80 -95.16 -12.86
N ASN A 477 -8.71 -93.95 -13.50
CA ASN A 477 -8.60 -92.65 -12.77
C ASN A 477 -9.91 -91.91 -13.03
N GLN A 478 -10.66 -91.63 -11.96
CA GLN A 478 -11.99 -91.01 -12.03
C GLN A 478 -12.26 -90.19 -10.79
N ASN A 479 -13.18 -89.23 -10.92
CA ASN A 479 -13.65 -88.43 -9.82
C ASN A 479 -14.41 -89.28 -8.79
N TYR A 480 -14.21 -88.94 -7.52
CA TYR A 480 -14.93 -89.59 -6.43
C TYR A 480 -16.43 -89.71 -6.71
N GLY A 481 -16.98 -90.86 -6.34
CA GLY A 481 -18.43 -91.13 -6.45
C GLY A 481 -18.95 -91.34 -7.85
N THR A 482 -18.12 -91.23 -8.92
CA THR A 482 -18.56 -91.59 -10.31
C THR A 482 -18.65 -93.12 -10.48
N PRO A 483 -19.59 -93.62 -11.33
CA PRO A 483 -19.72 -95.05 -11.58
C PRO A 483 -18.42 -95.65 -12.13
N VAL A 484 -18.00 -96.82 -11.59
CA VAL A 484 -16.81 -97.53 -12.03
C VAL A 484 -17.23 -98.54 -13.09
N THR A 485 -16.58 -98.49 -14.28
CA THR A 485 -16.77 -99.50 -15.32
C THR A 485 -15.80 -100.67 -15.03
N VAL A 486 -16.35 -101.85 -14.85
CA VAL A 486 -15.55 -103.07 -14.63
C VAL A 486 -14.87 -103.44 -15.96
N PRO A 487 -13.53 -103.62 -15.97
CA PRO A 487 -12.84 -104.12 -17.17
C PRO A 487 -13.31 -105.52 -17.53
N ASP A 488 -13.13 -105.90 -18.81
CA ASP A 488 -13.35 -107.28 -19.25
C ASP A 488 -12.46 -108.29 -18.50
N ASP A 489 -12.94 -109.54 -18.38
CA ASP A 489 -12.17 -110.59 -17.69
C ASP A 489 -10.86 -110.85 -18.43
N PRO A 490 -9.73 -110.89 -17.72
CA PRO A 490 -8.42 -111.09 -18.31
C PRO A 490 -8.24 -112.54 -18.76
N THR A 491 -7.53 -112.75 -19.88
CA THR A 491 -7.16 -114.09 -20.40
C THR A 491 -5.67 -114.40 -20.14
N ARG A 492 -5.33 -115.65 -19.76
CA ARG A 492 -3.99 -116.07 -19.60
C ARG A 492 -3.86 -117.53 -20.09
N GLU A 493 -2.88 -117.78 -20.95
CA GLU A 493 -2.70 -119.09 -21.55
C GLU A 493 -2.45 -120.13 -20.49
N GLY A 494 -3.22 -121.24 -20.55
CA GLY A 494 -3.14 -122.37 -19.59
C GLY A 494 -3.89 -122.11 -18.28
N TYR A 495 -4.60 -121.01 -18.10
CA TYR A 495 -5.37 -120.65 -16.90
C TYR A 495 -6.82 -120.32 -17.20
N THR A 496 -7.67 -120.53 -16.22
CA THR A 496 -9.09 -120.07 -16.28
C THR A 496 -9.23 -118.96 -15.23
N PHE A 497 -9.77 -117.81 -15.68
CA PHE A 497 -10.11 -116.74 -14.77
C PHE A 497 -11.25 -117.18 -13.85
N ILE A 498 -11.06 -117.04 -12.54
CA ILE A 498 -12.03 -117.40 -11.52
C ILE A 498 -12.62 -116.24 -10.74
N GLY A 499 -12.12 -115.00 -10.97
CA GLY A 499 -12.67 -113.84 -10.36
C GLY A 499 -11.58 -112.83 -9.88
N TRP A 500 -12.01 -111.74 -9.37
CA TRP A 500 -11.19 -110.67 -8.76
C TRP A 500 -11.01 -110.90 -7.21
N ASP A 501 -9.87 -110.56 -6.63
CA ASP A 501 -9.61 -110.74 -5.22
C ASP A 501 -10.56 -109.93 -4.30
N ILE A 502 -11.00 -108.73 -4.78
CA ILE A 502 -12.08 -107.95 -4.16
C ILE A 502 -13.05 -107.47 -5.22
N PRO A 503 -14.34 -107.32 -4.89
CA PRO A 503 -15.33 -106.86 -5.88
C PRO A 503 -15.03 -105.38 -6.25
N PHE A 504 -15.27 -105.05 -7.54
CA PHE A 504 -15.22 -103.64 -7.96
C PHE A 504 -16.27 -102.80 -7.23
N PRO A 505 -15.90 -101.68 -6.69
CA PRO A 505 -16.88 -100.79 -6.07
C PRO A 505 -17.81 -100.21 -7.15
N ALA A 506 -19.09 -100.04 -6.85
CA ALA A 506 -20.05 -99.48 -7.79
C ALA A 506 -19.72 -98.01 -8.17
N LYS A 507 -19.06 -97.32 -7.32
CA LYS A 507 -18.60 -95.92 -7.48
C LYS A 507 -17.16 -95.76 -7.01
N MET A 508 -16.41 -94.81 -7.62
CA MET A 508 -15.03 -94.52 -7.26
C MET A 508 -14.90 -94.15 -5.75
N PRO A 509 -14.14 -94.91 -4.97
CA PRO A 509 -14.00 -94.67 -3.54
C PRO A 509 -13.00 -93.55 -3.23
N ALA A 510 -13.08 -92.98 -2.04
CA ALA A 510 -12.17 -91.94 -1.58
C ALA A 510 -10.81 -92.51 -1.14
N LYS A 511 -10.30 -93.49 -1.84
CA LYS A 511 -8.98 -94.10 -1.54
C LYS A 511 -8.45 -94.80 -2.82
N ILE A 512 -7.10 -94.87 -2.85
CA ILE A 512 -6.48 -95.74 -3.89
C ILE A 512 -6.81 -97.16 -3.57
N THR A 513 -7.32 -97.89 -4.57
CA THR A 513 -7.71 -99.27 -4.47
C THR A 513 -6.90 -100.12 -5.46
N THR A 514 -6.44 -101.27 -5.06
CA THR A 514 -5.86 -102.28 -6.00
C THR A 514 -6.77 -103.48 -6.05
N ILE A 515 -7.10 -103.99 -7.25
CA ILE A 515 -7.92 -105.15 -7.52
C ILE A 515 -7.07 -106.06 -8.34
N THR A 516 -6.98 -107.33 -7.98
CA THR A 516 -6.08 -108.33 -8.61
C THR A 516 -6.91 -109.49 -9.20
N ALA A 517 -6.58 -109.97 -10.39
CA ALA A 517 -7.20 -111.11 -11.04
C ALA A 517 -6.83 -112.46 -10.45
#